data_a071c284ecdf819ed7ead1ce82cd54cf
#
_entry.id   a071c284ecdf819ed7ead1ce82cd54cf
#
_cell.length_a   1.000
_cell.length_b   1.000
_cell.length_c   1.000
_cell.angle_alpha   90.00
_cell.angle_beta   90.00
_cell.angle_gamma   90.00
#
_symmetry.space_group_name_H-M   'P 1'
#
loop_
_entity.id
_entity.type
_entity.pdbx_description
1 polymer ?
#
loop_
_entity_poly.entity_id
_entity_poly.type
_entity_poly.pdbx_seq_one_letter_code
_entity_poly.pdbx_strand_id
1 'polypeptide(L)'
;MQQKGFIYLKKNKDILIATSNKGKVNEFIKLFDDYNILSLVDLTIDDAIEDGTSFLENALIKAKHGSFHSGKYTIADDSGLVVPGLDYEPGIFSARYAGDNASDKDNRDKIIQKLNELSLEDLDAYYVCCLVGIKNFNDPMPLISYGKINGKVSINSSGEGGFGYDKIFYPDGFDCSMASIDVQIKNKISHRAIAVMNFIDKFKNF
;
A
#
# COMPACT_ATOMS: atom_id res chain seq x y z
N MET A 1 -43.30 8.89 7.19
CA MET A 1 -42.09 8.02 7.27
C MET A 1 -41.33 8.16 5.95
N GLN A 2 -40.32 9.03 5.93
CA GLN A 2 -39.45 9.20 4.76
C GLN A 2 -38.36 8.13 4.85
N GLN A 3 -38.33 7.25 3.86
CA GLN A 3 -37.24 6.30 3.67
C GLN A 3 -35.96 7.10 3.43
N LYS A 4 -35.02 7.05 4.39
CA LYS A 4 -33.65 7.50 4.18
C LYS A 4 -33.05 6.59 3.12
N GLY A 5 -32.96 7.10 1.89
CA GLY A 5 -32.27 6.43 0.80
C GLY A 5 -30.79 6.29 1.17
N PHE A 6 -30.38 5.08 1.45
CA PHE A 6 -28.96 4.71 1.44
C PHE A 6 -28.45 4.97 0.02
N ILE A 7 -27.52 5.90 -0.11
CA ILE A 7 -26.79 6.10 -1.36
C ILE A 7 -25.86 4.90 -1.50
N TYR A 8 -26.41 3.78 -2.00
CA TYR A 8 -25.57 2.75 -2.58
C TYR A 8 -24.79 3.41 -3.73
N LEU A 9 -23.48 3.48 -3.61
CA LEU A 9 -22.67 3.79 -4.78
C LEU A 9 -23.07 2.77 -5.85
N LYS A 10 -23.68 3.26 -6.94
CA LYS A 10 -24.11 2.39 -8.03
C LYS A 10 -22.91 1.58 -8.51
N LYS A 11 -23.04 0.25 -8.65
CA LYS A 11 -22.16 -0.57 -9.49
C LYS A 11 -21.84 0.24 -10.74
N ASN A 12 -20.54 0.43 -11.08
CA ASN A 12 -20.00 1.23 -12.18
C ASN A 12 -19.70 2.72 -11.90
N LYS A 13 -19.41 3.12 -10.66
CA LYS A 13 -18.75 4.41 -10.46
C LYS A 13 -17.24 4.24 -10.63
N ASP A 14 -16.67 5.18 -11.39
CA ASP A 14 -15.22 5.30 -11.50
C ASP A 14 -14.61 5.64 -10.13
N ILE A 15 -13.64 4.87 -9.71
CA ILE A 15 -12.79 5.16 -8.56
C ILE A 15 -11.38 5.38 -9.07
N LEU A 16 -10.80 6.52 -8.73
CA LEU A 16 -9.39 6.76 -9.00
C LEU A 16 -8.55 6.14 -7.88
N ILE A 17 -7.59 5.32 -8.24
CA ILE A 17 -6.50 4.92 -7.35
C ILE A 17 -5.32 5.86 -7.64
N ALA A 18 -4.97 6.71 -6.66
CA ALA A 18 -3.98 7.76 -6.80
C ALA A 18 -2.55 7.19 -6.70
N THR A 19 -2.15 6.44 -7.70
CA THR A 19 -0.79 5.89 -7.86
C THR A 19 -0.47 5.63 -9.33
N SER A 20 0.80 5.82 -9.72
CA SER A 20 1.38 5.40 -11.00
C SER A 20 2.00 3.99 -10.93
N ASN A 21 2.15 3.42 -9.74
CA ASN A 21 2.77 2.10 -9.54
C ASN A 21 1.87 0.99 -10.08
N LYS A 22 2.26 0.40 -11.21
CA LYS A 22 1.51 -0.68 -11.89
C LYS A 22 1.27 -1.91 -11.01
N GLY A 23 2.22 -2.25 -10.12
CA GLY A 23 2.06 -3.37 -9.19
C GLY A 23 0.90 -3.13 -8.24
N LYS A 24 0.83 -1.94 -7.63
CA LYS A 24 -0.26 -1.53 -6.75
C LYS A 24 -1.60 -1.49 -7.51
N VAL A 25 -1.64 -0.86 -8.69
CA VAL A 25 -2.87 -0.78 -9.52
C VAL A 25 -3.43 -2.17 -9.80
N ASN A 26 -2.58 -3.12 -10.20
CA ASN A 26 -3.00 -4.50 -10.46
C ASN A 26 -3.54 -5.23 -9.23
N GLU A 27 -3.01 -4.94 -8.04
CA GLU A 27 -3.55 -5.47 -6.78
C GLU A 27 -4.92 -4.84 -6.48
N PHE A 28 -5.08 -3.52 -6.63
CA PHE A 28 -6.35 -2.83 -6.39
C PHE A 28 -7.46 -3.27 -7.35
N ILE A 29 -7.18 -3.45 -8.64
CA ILE A 29 -8.15 -3.95 -9.62
C ILE A 29 -8.74 -5.31 -9.18
N LYS A 30 -7.90 -6.20 -8.65
CA LYS A 30 -8.34 -7.52 -8.16
C LYS A 30 -9.14 -7.45 -6.86
N LEU A 31 -8.88 -6.45 -6.03
CA LEU A 31 -9.49 -6.31 -4.71
C LEU A 31 -10.79 -5.49 -4.75
N PHE A 32 -10.98 -4.64 -5.77
CA PHE A 32 -12.19 -3.82 -6.01
C PHE A 32 -12.92 -4.28 -7.27
N ASP A 33 -13.21 -5.56 -7.39
CA ASP A 33 -13.79 -6.22 -8.57
C ASP A 33 -15.18 -5.69 -9.00
N ASP A 34 -15.92 -5.07 -8.09
CA ASP A 34 -17.24 -4.46 -8.34
C ASP A 34 -17.18 -3.01 -8.90
N TYR A 35 -15.97 -2.42 -9.06
CA TYR A 35 -15.81 -1.01 -9.42
C TYR A 35 -14.97 -0.83 -10.70
N ASN A 36 -15.20 0.27 -11.42
CA ASN A 36 -14.32 0.67 -12.50
C ASN A 36 -13.13 1.44 -11.92
N ILE A 37 -11.98 0.79 -11.88
CA ILE A 37 -10.74 1.35 -11.33
C ILE A 37 -9.98 2.08 -12.42
N LEU A 38 -9.64 3.33 -12.15
CA LEU A 38 -8.75 4.17 -12.95
C LEU A 38 -7.47 4.45 -12.15
N SER A 39 -6.36 4.56 -12.84
CA SER A 39 -5.08 5.01 -12.26
C SER A 39 -4.76 6.45 -12.63
N LEU A 40 -3.73 7.04 -12.02
CA LEU A 40 -3.21 8.35 -12.42
C LEU A 40 -2.76 8.35 -13.88
N VAL A 41 -2.15 7.24 -14.33
CA VAL A 41 -1.69 7.10 -15.73
C VAL A 41 -2.85 7.14 -16.72
N ASP A 42 -3.97 6.50 -16.41
CA ASP A 42 -5.16 6.50 -17.28
C ASP A 42 -5.75 7.90 -17.49
N LEU A 43 -5.54 8.79 -16.51
CA LEU A 43 -6.03 10.16 -16.56
C LEU A 43 -4.94 11.18 -16.88
N THR A 44 -3.72 10.75 -17.14
CA THR A 44 -2.56 11.63 -17.42
C THR A 44 -2.35 12.65 -16.28
N ILE A 45 -2.43 12.17 -15.03
CA ILE A 45 -2.19 12.95 -13.82
C ILE A 45 -0.82 12.54 -13.27
N ASP A 46 0.02 13.52 -12.94
CA ASP A 46 1.32 13.28 -12.32
C ASP A 46 1.17 12.80 -10.87
N ASP A 47 2.16 12.09 -10.35
CA ASP A 47 2.19 11.71 -8.95
C ASP A 47 2.31 12.94 -8.03
N ALA A 48 1.68 12.85 -6.86
CA ALA A 48 1.80 13.87 -5.82
C ALA A 48 3.21 13.89 -5.22
N ILE A 49 3.65 15.06 -4.77
CA ILE A 49 4.86 15.17 -3.93
C ILE A 49 4.51 14.64 -2.54
N GLU A 50 5.20 13.60 -2.10
CA GLU A 50 5.03 12.96 -0.80
C GLU A 50 6.01 13.59 0.21
N ASP A 51 5.59 14.67 0.86
CA ASP A 51 6.35 15.42 1.88
C ASP A 51 5.80 15.25 3.31
N GLY A 52 4.86 14.34 3.48
CA GLY A 52 4.32 13.97 4.79
C GLY A 52 5.32 13.17 5.64
N THR A 53 5.10 13.19 6.95
CA THR A 53 5.95 12.54 7.96
C THR A 53 5.42 11.18 8.41
N SER A 54 4.29 10.76 7.85
CA SER A 54 3.64 9.49 8.15
C SER A 54 2.94 8.90 6.92
N PHE A 55 2.69 7.58 6.93
CA PHE A 55 1.92 6.91 5.89
C PHE A 55 0.53 7.53 5.71
N LEU A 56 -0.10 7.99 6.80
CA LEU A 56 -1.41 8.64 6.72
C LEU A 56 -1.34 9.97 5.99
N GLU A 57 -0.36 10.81 6.32
CA GLU A 57 -0.20 12.12 5.66
C GLU A 57 0.08 11.96 4.18
N ASN A 58 1.00 11.07 3.80
CA ASN A 58 1.30 10.80 2.39
C ASN A 58 0.07 10.24 1.65
N ALA A 59 -0.67 9.30 2.23
CA ALA A 59 -1.89 8.79 1.63
C ALA A 59 -2.95 9.90 1.45
N LEU A 60 -3.10 10.80 2.42
CA LEU A 60 -4.03 11.93 2.33
C LEU A 60 -3.60 12.94 1.26
N ILE A 61 -2.31 13.28 1.17
CA ILE A 61 -1.75 14.15 0.14
C ILE A 61 -2.06 13.58 -1.25
N LYS A 62 -1.76 12.30 -1.47
CA LYS A 62 -2.06 11.60 -2.74
C LYS A 62 -3.55 11.59 -3.07
N ALA A 63 -4.40 11.28 -2.08
CA ALA A 63 -5.85 11.25 -2.29
C ALA A 63 -6.39 12.64 -2.70
N LYS A 64 -5.99 13.70 -2.01
CA LYS A 64 -6.36 15.06 -2.34
C LYS A 64 -5.87 15.49 -3.71
N HIS A 65 -4.61 15.21 -4.04
CA HIS A 65 -4.03 15.52 -5.35
C HIS A 65 -4.83 14.84 -6.48
N GLY A 66 -5.04 13.53 -6.39
CA GLY A 66 -5.78 12.79 -7.40
C GLY A 66 -7.24 13.27 -7.54
N SER A 67 -7.91 13.54 -6.42
CA SER A 67 -9.29 14.04 -6.44
C SER A 67 -9.40 15.46 -7.00
N PHE A 68 -8.43 16.33 -6.72
CA PHE A 68 -8.40 17.69 -7.26
C PHE A 68 -8.33 17.70 -8.79
N HIS A 69 -7.46 16.87 -9.36
CA HIS A 69 -7.24 16.80 -10.80
C HIS A 69 -8.31 15.99 -11.55
N SER A 70 -8.89 14.97 -10.92
CA SER A 70 -9.86 14.08 -11.58
C SER A 70 -11.33 14.42 -11.32
N GLY A 71 -11.64 15.13 -10.23
CA GLY A 71 -13.00 15.31 -9.75
C GLY A 71 -13.72 14.02 -9.32
N LYS A 72 -12.97 12.90 -9.16
CA LYS A 72 -13.53 11.58 -8.86
C LYS A 72 -13.38 11.23 -7.38
N TYR A 73 -14.19 10.23 -6.92
CA TYR A 73 -13.87 9.54 -5.68
C TYR A 73 -12.47 8.94 -5.80
N THR A 74 -11.61 9.28 -4.87
CA THR A 74 -10.20 8.92 -4.95
C THR A 74 -9.78 8.12 -3.73
N ILE A 75 -9.13 6.99 -3.98
CA ILE A 75 -8.46 6.20 -2.96
C ILE A 75 -6.96 6.31 -3.22
N ALA A 76 -6.20 6.57 -2.17
CA ALA A 76 -4.74 6.51 -2.19
C ALA A 76 -4.24 5.57 -1.12
N ASP A 77 -3.13 4.88 -1.41
CA ASP A 77 -2.39 4.14 -0.41
C ASP A 77 -1.01 4.76 -0.18
N ASP A 78 -0.58 4.78 1.06
CA ASP A 78 0.83 4.79 1.37
C ASP A 78 1.19 3.55 2.17
N SER A 79 2.30 2.91 1.80
CA SER A 79 2.64 1.58 2.29
C SER A 79 4.14 1.37 2.29
N GLY A 80 4.63 0.60 3.24
CA GLY A 80 6.04 0.32 3.34
C GLY A 80 6.37 -0.79 4.32
N LEU A 81 7.65 -1.15 4.29
CA LEU A 81 8.29 -2.02 5.25
C LEU A 81 8.75 -1.20 6.43
N VAL A 82 8.56 -1.70 7.64
CA VAL A 82 9.03 -1.07 8.87
C VAL A 82 9.79 -2.11 9.68
N VAL A 83 11.03 -1.78 10.04
CA VAL A 83 11.92 -2.63 10.83
C VAL A 83 12.26 -1.90 12.14
N PRO A 84 11.56 -2.19 13.26
CA PRO A 84 11.79 -1.47 14.52
C PRO A 84 13.24 -1.52 15.02
N GLY A 85 13.92 -2.64 14.80
CA GLY A 85 15.34 -2.79 15.13
C GLY A 85 16.31 -1.95 14.29
N LEU A 86 15.82 -1.30 13.22
CA LEU A 86 16.55 -0.34 12.38
C LEU A 86 15.96 1.08 12.51
N ASP A 87 15.50 1.44 13.71
CA ASP A 87 14.88 2.76 13.99
C ASP A 87 13.69 3.07 13.07
N TYR A 88 12.85 2.04 12.84
CA TYR A 88 11.67 2.05 11.95
C TYR A 88 11.97 2.25 10.46
N GLU A 89 13.25 2.25 10.05
CA GLU A 89 13.60 2.28 8.64
C GLU A 89 13.16 0.98 7.91
N PRO A 90 12.87 1.03 6.59
CA PRO A 90 12.82 2.21 5.73
C PRO A 90 11.56 3.08 5.92
N GLY A 91 10.48 2.57 6.55
CA GLY A 91 9.27 3.35 6.82
C GLY A 91 8.66 3.98 5.57
N ILE A 92 8.33 5.27 5.66
CA ILE A 92 7.76 6.05 4.53
C ILE A 92 8.73 6.22 3.35
N PHE A 93 10.00 5.92 3.53
CA PHE A 93 11.01 5.95 2.46
C PHE A 93 11.18 4.61 1.74
N SER A 94 10.28 3.65 1.96
CA SER A 94 10.41 2.27 1.44
C SER A 94 10.67 2.19 -0.07
N ALA A 95 10.08 3.06 -0.87
CA ALA A 95 10.26 3.05 -2.31
C ALA A 95 11.62 3.63 -2.77
N ARG A 96 12.24 4.50 -1.94
CA ARG A 96 13.47 5.25 -2.25
C ARG A 96 14.54 5.13 -1.15
N TYR A 97 14.53 4.02 -0.44
CA TYR A 97 15.38 3.83 0.73
C TYR A 97 16.89 3.88 0.42
N ALA A 98 17.29 3.35 -0.73
CA ALA A 98 18.67 3.43 -1.21
C ALA A 98 18.94 4.66 -2.11
N GLY A 99 17.95 5.55 -2.29
CA GLY A 99 18.04 6.78 -3.08
C GLY A 99 16.84 6.94 -4.02
N ASP A 100 16.64 8.13 -4.58
CA ASP A 100 15.44 8.48 -5.37
C ASP A 100 15.24 7.60 -6.63
N ASN A 101 16.32 7.11 -7.22
CA ASN A 101 16.27 6.24 -8.39
C ASN A 101 16.61 4.77 -8.07
N ALA A 102 16.53 4.38 -6.80
CA ALA A 102 16.88 3.03 -6.38
C ALA A 102 15.88 2.00 -6.92
N SER A 103 16.41 0.88 -7.41
CA SER A 103 15.60 -0.29 -7.72
C SER A 103 15.13 -1.03 -6.44
N ASP A 104 14.13 -1.89 -6.59
CA ASP A 104 13.73 -2.79 -5.49
C ASP A 104 14.92 -3.61 -4.96
N LYS A 105 15.85 -3.98 -5.85
CA LYS A 105 17.06 -4.69 -5.45
C LYS A 105 17.96 -3.84 -4.58
N ASP A 106 18.22 -2.59 -4.96
CA ASP A 106 19.08 -1.68 -4.19
C ASP A 106 18.50 -1.42 -2.79
N ASN A 107 17.19 -1.27 -2.70
CA ASN A 107 16.49 -1.09 -1.44
C ASN A 107 16.62 -2.34 -0.54
N ARG A 108 16.49 -3.56 -1.11
CA ARG A 108 16.72 -4.81 -0.36
C ARG A 108 18.16 -4.97 0.07
N ASP A 109 19.11 -4.71 -0.83
CA ASP A 109 20.54 -4.84 -0.54
C ASP A 109 20.96 -3.93 0.62
N LYS A 110 20.37 -2.73 0.73
CA LYS A 110 20.61 -1.82 1.85
C LYS A 110 20.10 -2.38 3.19
N ILE A 111 18.94 -3.07 3.21
CA ILE A 111 18.48 -3.78 4.42
C ILE A 111 19.45 -4.91 4.79
N ILE A 112 19.81 -5.73 3.80
CA ILE A 112 20.75 -6.84 4.00
C ILE A 112 22.11 -6.34 4.52
N GLN A 113 22.60 -5.23 3.96
CA GLN A 113 23.84 -4.60 4.45
C GLN A 113 23.72 -4.21 5.93
N LYS A 114 22.63 -3.56 6.34
CA LYS A 114 22.42 -3.18 7.75
C LYS A 114 22.33 -4.40 8.68
N LEU A 115 21.68 -5.48 8.25
CA LEU A 115 21.64 -6.73 9.02
C LEU A 115 23.07 -7.30 9.21
N ASN A 116 23.88 -7.33 8.15
CA ASN A 116 25.25 -7.79 8.20
C ASN A 116 26.13 -6.91 9.12
N GLU A 117 25.97 -5.58 9.08
CA GLU A 117 26.67 -4.65 9.96
C GLU A 117 26.35 -4.90 11.44
N LEU A 118 25.13 -5.33 11.74
CA LEU A 118 24.69 -5.72 13.08
C LEU A 118 25.05 -7.17 13.43
N SER A 119 25.60 -7.94 12.50
CA SER A 119 25.85 -9.39 12.64
C SER A 119 24.58 -10.19 12.94
N LEU A 120 23.47 -9.83 12.32
CA LEU A 120 22.16 -10.49 12.46
C LEU A 120 21.76 -11.16 11.15
N GLU A 121 21.11 -12.31 11.25
CA GLU A 121 20.55 -13.02 10.10
C GLU A 121 19.13 -12.53 9.77
N ASP A 122 18.39 -12.11 10.79
CA ASP A 122 17.03 -11.57 10.65
C ASP A 122 16.72 -10.51 11.71
N LEU A 123 15.68 -9.72 11.45
CA LEU A 123 15.05 -8.78 12.40
C LEU A 123 13.54 -8.80 12.24
N ASP A 124 12.84 -8.63 13.35
CA ASP A 124 11.39 -8.43 13.34
C ASP A 124 11.03 -7.22 12.49
N ALA A 125 10.03 -7.40 11.66
CA ALA A 125 9.59 -6.39 10.73
C ALA A 125 8.07 -6.49 10.49
N TYR A 126 7.50 -5.47 9.91
CA TYR A 126 6.13 -5.55 9.42
C TYR A 126 5.95 -4.71 8.16
N TYR A 127 5.05 -5.16 7.30
CA TYR A 127 4.49 -4.31 6.26
C TYR A 127 3.24 -3.62 6.77
N VAL A 128 3.07 -2.37 6.37
CA VAL A 128 1.85 -1.59 6.62
C VAL A 128 1.34 -0.98 5.32
N CYS A 129 0.02 -0.88 5.21
CA CYS A 129 -0.67 -0.10 4.19
C CYS A 129 -1.69 0.79 4.89
N CYS A 130 -1.61 2.08 4.64
CA CYS A 130 -2.62 3.07 5.00
C CYS A 130 -3.40 3.43 3.76
N LEU A 131 -4.74 3.25 3.79
CA LEU A 131 -5.65 3.68 2.74
C LEU A 131 -6.44 4.91 3.19
N VAL A 132 -6.51 5.89 2.31
CA VAL A 132 -7.35 7.08 2.48
C VAL A 132 -8.26 7.20 1.27
N GLY A 133 -9.58 7.23 1.50
CA GLY A 133 -10.60 7.49 0.50
C GLY A 133 -11.31 8.82 0.74
N ILE A 134 -11.46 9.63 -0.30
CA ILE A 134 -12.17 10.92 -0.23
C ILE A 134 -13.19 11.05 -1.35
N LYS A 135 -14.33 11.68 -1.04
CA LYS A 135 -15.40 11.94 -2.01
C LYS A 135 -15.04 13.02 -3.01
N ASN A 136 -14.31 14.01 -2.56
CA ASN A 136 -13.79 15.14 -3.33
C ASN A 136 -12.65 15.81 -2.54
N PHE A 137 -11.94 16.73 -3.19
CA PHE A 137 -10.81 17.46 -2.61
C PHE A 137 -11.11 18.14 -1.26
N ASN A 138 -12.34 18.65 -1.07
CA ASN A 138 -12.77 19.36 0.14
C ASN A 138 -13.46 18.45 1.16
N ASP A 139 -13.38 17.12 1.00
CA ASP A 139 -13.99 16.17 1.94
C ASP A 139 -13.38 16.33 3.34
N PRO A 140 -14.18 16.81 4.34
CA PRO A 140 -13.66 17.04 5.68
C PRO A 140 -13.55 15.74 6.50
N MET A 141 -14.06 14.63 5.96
CA MET A 141 -14.14 13.36 6.68
C MET A 141 -13.67 12.20 5.81
N PRO A 142 -12.35 12.09 5.57
CA PRO A 142 -11.77 10.98 4.81
C PRO A 142 -12.11 9.62 5.43
N LEU A 143 -12.37 8.62 4.59
CA LEU A 143 -12.42 7.24 5.04
C LEU A 143 -11.00 6.69 5.15
N ILE A 144 -10.64 6.18 6.33
CA ILE A 144 -9.29 5.70 6.60
C ILE A 144 -9.35 4.23 7.00
N SER A 145 -8.45 3.43 6.43
CA SER A 145 -8.22 2.06 6.87
C SER A 145 -6.74 1.70 6.89
N TYR A 146 -6.42 0.66 7.65
CA TYR A 146 -5.06 0.15 7.79
C TYR A 146 -5.06 -1.36 7.62
N GLY A 147 -3.97 -1.86 7.04
CA GLY A 147 -3.64 -3.27 7.07
C GLY A 147 -2.17 -3.43 7.44
N LYS A 148 -1.89 -4.44 8.26
CA LYS A 148 -0.54 -4.76 8.75
C LYS A 148 -0.34 -6.26 8.66
N ILE A 149 0.86 -6.69 8.26
CA ILE A 149 1.32 -8.07 8.37
C ILE A 149 2.67 -8.07 9.07
N ASN A 150 2.78 -8.85 10.13
CA ASN A 150 4.03 -9.03 10.85
C ASN A 150 4.87 -10.14 10.20
N GLY A 151 6.16 -10.13 10.51
CA GLY A 151 7.13 -11.10 10.02
C GLY A 151 8.54 -10.64 10.35
N LYS A 152 9.48 -11.10 9.53
CA LYS A 152 10.90 -10.77 9.66
C LYS A 152 11.48 -10.37 8.32
N VAL A 153 12.50 -9.51 8.33
CA VAL A 153 13.42 -9.34 7.20
C VAL A 153 14.65 -10.20 7.45
N SER A 154 15.16 -10.82 6.38
CA SER A 154 16.32 -11.72 6.48
C SER A 154 17.37 -11.39 5.41
N ILE A 155 18.63 -11.73 5.71
CA ILE A 155 19.72 -11.71 4.71
C ILE A 155 19.48 -12.72 3.57
N ASN A 156 18.65 -13.73 3.80
CA ASN A 156 18.30 -14.75 2.83
C ASN A 156 17.20 -14.23 1.89
N SER A 157 17.56 -14.04 0.62
CA SER A 157 16.61 -13.63 -0.42
C SER A 157 16.09 -14.85 -1.17
N SER A 158 14.77 -15.01 -1.28
CA SER A 158 14.17 -16.14 -1.99
C SER A 158 12.88 -15.75 -2.75
N GLY A 159 12.48 -16.61 -3.69
CA GLY A 159 11.28 -16.43 -4.51
C GLY A 159 11.47 -15.48 -5.69
N GLU A 160 10.55 -15.60 -6.67
CA GLU A 160 10.59 -14.80 -7.90
C GLU A 160 9.37 -13.86 -8.04
N GLY A 161 8.37 -14.04 -7.17
CA GLY A 161 7.14 -13.24 -7.20
C GLY A 161 7.27 -11.91 -6.48
N GLY A 162 6.19 -11.12 -6.57
CA GLY A 162 6.06 -9.87 -5.82
C GLY A 162 6.94 -8.72 -6.31
N PHE A 163 7.12 -7.73 -5.44
CA PHE A 163 7.92 -6.52 -5.67
C PHE A 163 8.44 -5.97 -4.33
N GLY A 164 9.24 -4.90 -4.39
CA GLY A 164 9.77 -4.27 -3.18
C GLY A 164 10.65 -5.23 -2.37
N TYR A 165 10.31 -5.40 -1.11
CA TYR A 165 11.06 -6.22 -0.15
C TYR A 165 10.55 -7.66 -0.02
N ASP A 166 9.61 -8.10 -0.85
CA ASP A 166 8.96 -9.42 -0.76
C ASP A 166 9.96 -10.59 -0.72
N LYS A 167 11.10 -10.46 -1.42
CA LYS A 167 12.13 -11.49 -1.49
C LYS A 167 12.90 -11.71 -0.18
N ILE A 168 12.90 -10.71 0.71
CA ILE A 168 13.60 -10.75 2.01
C ILE A 168 12.65 -10.70 3.20
N PHE A 169 11.34 -10.53 2.97
CA PHE A 169 10.34 -10.50 4.03
C PHE A 169 9.67 -11.87 4.18
N TYR A 170 9.74 -12.42 5.37
CA TYR A 170 9.16 -13.71 5.77
C TYR A 170 8.00 -13.45 6.70
N PRO A 171 6.75 -13.58 6.26
CA PRO A 171 5.59 -13.29 7.09
C PRO A 171 5.39 -14.36 8.17
N ASP A 172 4.86 -13.95 9.31
CA ASP A 172 4.54 -14.87 10.41
C ASP A 172 3.63 -16.00 9.95
N GLY A 173 3.96 -17.21 10.37
CA GLY A 173 3.21 -18.43 10.01
C GLY A 173 3.60 -19.05 8.66
N PHE A 174 4.63 -18.53 8.00
CA PHE A 174 5.16 -19.08 6.76
C PHE A 174 6.68 -19.33 6.88
N ASP A 175 7.12 -20.48 6.36
CA ASP A 175 8.55 -20.86 6.30
C ASP A 175 9.23 -20.36 5.00
N CYS A 176 8.58 -19.47 4.25
CA CYS A 176 9.10 -18.95 2.99
C CYS A 176 8.90 -17.45 2.87
N SER A 177 9.64 -16.80 1.98
CA SER A 177 9.49 -15.37 1.73
C SER A 177 8.15 -15.04 1.10
N MET A 178 7.69 -13.80 1.26
CA MET A 178 6.47 -13.29 0.62
C MET A 178 6.51 -13.45 -0.91
N ALA A 179 7.70 -13.40 -1.52
CA ALA A 179 7.91 -13.62 -2.94
C ALA A 179 7.72 -15.08 -3.39
N SER A 180 7.75 -16.02 -2.47
CA SER A 180 7.55 -17.46 -2.72
C SER A 180 6.11 -17.91 -2.46
N ILE A 181 5.28 -17.07 -1.83
CA ILE A 181 3.88 -17.38 -1.53
C ILE A 181 3.05 -17.28 -2.81
N ASP A 182 2.14 -18.25 -3.00
CA ASP A 182 1.18 -18.23 -4.10
C ASP A 182 0.40 -16.91 -4.12
N VAL A 183 0.19 -16.34 -5.31
CA VAL A 183 -0.46 -15.03 -5.49
C VAL A 183 -1.87 -14.98 -4.93
N GLN A 184 -2.62 -16.09 -4.97
CA GLN A 184 -3.99 -16.13 -4.43
C GLN A 184 -3.99 -16.10 -2.90
N ILE A 185 -2.98 -16.70 -2.27
CA ILE A 185 -2.79 -16.63 -0.82
C ILE A 185 -2.32 -15.23 -0.45
N LYS A 186 -1.30 -14.68 -1.14
CA LYS A 186 -0.81 -13.32 -0.92
C LYS A 186 -1.92 -12.27 -1.00
N ASN A 187 -2.83 -12.38 -1.97
CA ASN A 187 -3.98 -11.48 -2.13
C ASN A 187 -4.99 -11.56 -0.97
N LYS A 188 -4.85 -12.48 -0.03
CA LYS A 188 -5.68 -12.58 1.17
C LYS A 188 -4.98 -12.12 2.43
N ILE A 189 -3.65 -12.31 2.50
CA ILE A 189 -2.88 -12.08 3.74
C ILE A 189 -2.06 -10.80 3.71
N SER A 190 -1.83 -10.19 2.54
CA SER A 190 -0.96 -9.01 2.45
C SER A 190 -1.54 -7.82 3.21
N HIS A 191 -0.65 -6.94 3.66
CA HIS A 191 -1.02 -5.67 4.29
C HIS A 191 -2.04 -4.87 3.47
N ARG A 192 -1.88 -4.83 2.13
CA ARG A 192 -2.82 -4.14 1.24
C ARG A 192 -4.15 -4.86 1.16
N ALA A 193 -4.17 -6.19 1.07
CA ALA A 193 -5.42 -6.96 1.09
C ALA A 193 -6.21 -6.72 2.37
N ILE A 194 -5.54 -6.75 3.53
CA ILE A 194 -6.15 -6.46 4.83
C ILE A 194 -6.69 -5.02 4.87
N ALA A 195 -5.90 -4.03 4.40
CA ALA A 195 -6.33 -2.64 4.37
C ALA A 195 -7.57 -2.44 3.49
N VAL A 196 -7.60 -3.09 2.30
CA VAL A 196 -8.74 -3.02 1.37
C VAL A 196 -9.98 -3.70 1.95
N MET A 197 -9.86 -4.87 2.56
CA MET A 197 -11.00 -5.53 3.22
C MET A 197 -11.60 -4.63 4.30
N ASN A 198 -10.76 -4.05 5.17
CA ASN A 198 -11.17 -3.11 6.20
C ASN A 198 -11.78 -1.83 5.62
N PHE A 199 -11.29 -1.39 4.45
CA PHE A 199 -11.81 -0.21 3.75
C PHE A 199 -13.21 -0.49 3.20
N ILE A 200 -13.39 -1.59 2.48
CA ILE A 200 -14.67 -1.97 1.85
C ILE A 200 -15.76 -2.13 2.91
N ASP A 201 -15.45 -2.74 4.04
CA ASP A 201 -16.41 -2.92 5.13
C ASP A 201 -16.92 -1.58 5.68
N LYS A 202 -16.02 -0.62 5.87
CA LYS A 202 -16.37 0.75 6.25
C LYS A 202 -17.08 1.50 5.13
N PHE A 203 -16.63 1.33 3.88
CA PHE A 203 -17.15 2.03 2.71
C PHE A 203 -18.62 1.69 2.40
N LYS A 204 -19.05 0.46 2.67
CA LYS A 204 -20.45 0.04 2.52
C LYS A 204 -21.39 0.76 3.49
N ASN A 205 -20.86 1.28 4.59
CA ASN A 205 -21.61 1.93 5.66
C ASN A 205 -21.41 3.46 5.70
N PHE A 206 -20.62 4.04 4.76
CA PHE A 206 -20.21 5.44 4.71
C PHE A 206 -20.95 6.21 3.59
#